data_1ca5c56f14ffb706d5579e5d8a236740
#
_entry.id   1ca5c56f14ffb706d5579e5d8a236740
#
_cell.length_a   1.000
_cell.length_b   1.000
_cell.length_c   1.000
_cell.angle_alpha   90.00
_cell.angle_beta   90.00
_cell.angle_gamma   90.00
#
_symmetry.space_group_name_H-M   'P 1'
#
loop_
_entity.id
_entity.type
_entity.pdbx_description
1 polymer ?
#
loop_
_entity_poly.entity_id
_entity_poly.type
_entity_poly.pdbx_seq_one_letter_code
_entity_poly.pdbx_strand_id
1 'polypeptide(L)'
;MKHIIAVLLENEPGALSRVVALFSARGYNIETLTVAPTEDASLSRMTIVSVGSDDVIEQITKHLNRLIEVVKVVDLTEGDYIERELMLIKLRAVGKEREELKRMADIFRGRIIDVTERTYTIELTGNAGKLDAFIQAVDRASILETVRTGGSGVGRGERILRV
;
A
#
# COMPACT_ATOMS: atom_id res chain seq x y z
N MET A 1 -12.39 7.55 8.96
CA MET A 1 -12.16 6.09 8.99
C MET A 1 -11.46 5.65 7.72
N LYS A 2 -10.48 4.78 7.87
CA LYS A 2 -9.70 4.26 6.76
C LYS A 2 -10.48 3.19 6.01
N HIS A 3 -10.52 3.28 4.69
CA HIS A 3 -11.12 2.27 3.81
C HIS A 3 -10.12 1.78 2.79
N ILE A 4 -10.16 0.50 2.49
CA ILE A 4 -9.31 -0.16 1.52
C ILE A 4 -10.19 -0.63 0.36
N ILE A 5 -10.02 0.01 -0.78
CA ILE A 5 -10.86 -0.22 -1.95
C ILE A 5 -10.06 -0.98 -3.00
N ALA A 6 -10.56 -2.14 -3.40
CA ALA A 6 -9.96 -2.92 -4.47
C ALA A 6 -10.71 -2.68 -5.77
N VAL A 7 -9.99 -2.42 -6.83
CA VAL A 7 -10.54 -2.12 -8.16
C VAL A 7 -9.92 -3.05 -9.18
N LEU A 8 -10.77 -3.70 -9.96
CA LEU A 8 -10.34 -4.44 -11.13
C LEU A 8 -10.67 -3.57 -12.34
N LEU A 9 -9.67 -3.25 -13.15
CA LEU A 9 -9.83 -2.36 -14.29
C LEU A 9 -9.11 -2.88 -15.52
N GLU A 10 -9.55 -2.39 -16.68
CA GLU A 10 -8.91 -2.74 -17.95
C GLU A 10 -7.48 -2.15 -17.97
N ASN A 11 -6.53 -2.97 -18.39
CA ASN A 11 -5.13 -2.56 -18.53
C ASN A 11 -4.94 -1.82 -19.85
N GLU A 12 -5.44 -0.60 -19.92
CA GLU A 12 -5.40 0.25 -21.10
C GLU A 12 -4.78 1.60 -20.79
N PRO A 13 -4.17 2.26 -21.78
CA PRO A 13 -3.67 3.62 -21.60
C PRO A 13 -4.77 4.57 -21.11
N GLY A 14 -4.47 5.34 -20.08
CA GLY A 14 -5.39 6.32 -19.54
C GLY A 14 -6.35 5.81 -18.45
N ALA A 15 -6.49 4.50 -18.25
CA ALA A 15 -7.38 3.96 -17.22
C ALA A 15 -7.00 4.46 -15.83
N LEU A 16 -5.73 4.37 -15.47
CA LEU A 16 -5.24 4.87 -14.17
C LEU A 16 -5.47 6.37 -14.04
N SER A 17 -5.20 7.14 -15.08
CA SER A 17 -5.40 8.59 -15.08
C SER A 17 -6.85 8.97 -14.82
N ARG A 18 -7.81 8.23 -15.37
CA ARG A 18 -9.24 8.50 -15.15
C ARG A 18 -9.65 8.23 -13.72
N VAL A 19 -9.12 7.18 -13.11
CA VAL A 19 -9.39 6.89 -11.69
C VAL A 19 -8.84 8.01 -10.81
N VAL A 20 -7.59 8.39 -11.02
CA VAL A 20 -6.95 9.47 -10.25
C VAL A 20 -7.66 10.80 -10.46
N ALA A 21 -8.02 11.13 -11.68
CA ALA A 21 -8.75 12.35 -12.01
C ALA A 21 -10.12 12.42 -11.33
N LEU A 22 -10.81 11.30 -11.21
CA LEU A 22 -12.09 11.23 -10.50
C LEU A 22 -11.92 11.61 -9.03
N PHE A 23 -10.90 11.08 -8.37
CA PHE A 23 -10.61 11.44 -6.97
C PHE A 23 -10.27 12.93 -6.85
N SER A 24 -9.42 13.44 -7.71
CA SER A 24 -9.00 14.84 -7.71
C SER A 24 -10.17 15.80 -7.95
N ALA A 25 -11.02 15.49 -8.93
CA ALA A 25 -12.15 16.34 -9.31
C ALA A 25 -13.20 16.47 -8.20
N ARG A 26 -13.29 15.46 -7.34
CA ARG A 26 -14.27 15.42 -6.25
C ARG A 26 -13.66 15.73 -4.88
N GLY A 27 -12.38 16.06 -4.83
CA GLY A 27 -11.70 16.37 -3.59
C GLY A 27 -11.51 15.19 -2.66
N TYR A 28 -11.58 13.96 -3.17
CA TYR A 28 -11.30 12.77 -2.37
C TYR A 28 -9.79 12.59 -2.22
N ASN A 29 -9.34 12.23 -1.02
CA ASN A 29 -7.93 12.01 -0.75
C ASN A 29 -7.53 10.57 -0.97
N ILE A 30 -6.45 10.35 -1.70
CA ILE A 30 -5.81 9.05 -1.84
C ILE A 30 -4.61 9.01 -0.92
N GLU A 31 -4.68 8.17 0.14
CA GLU A 31 -3.56 7.97 1.06
C GLU A 31 -2.46 7.15 0.38
N THR A 32 -2.84 6.00 -0.19
CA THR A 32 -1.92 5.14 -0.94
C THR A 32 -2.63 4.54 -2.14
N LEU A 33 -1.84 4.18 -3.15
CA LEU A 33 -2.33 3.57 -4.37
C LEU A 33 -1.30 2.60 -4.91
N THR A 34 -1.72 1.36 -5.15
CA THR A 34 -0.90 0.35 -5.82
C THR A 34 -1.67 -0.19 -7.02
N VAL A 35 -0.99 -0.42 -8.12
CA VAL A 35 -1.60 -0.97 -9.32
C VAL A 35 -0.59 -1.82 -10.08
N ALA A 36 -1.04 -2.96 -10.57
CA ALA A 36 -0.24 -3.84 -11.41
C ALA A 36 -1.15 -4.72 -12.26
N PRO A 37 -0.68 -5.21 -13.41
CA PRO A 37 -1.41 -6.22 -14.18
C PRO A 37 -1.62 -7.49 -13.36
N THR A 38 -2.71 -8.19 -13.64
CA THR A 38 -3.00 -9.49 -13.03
C THR A 38 -2.44 -10.62 -13.91
N GLU A 39 -2.76 -11.88 -13.60
CA GLU A 39 -2.46 -13.04 -14.46
C GLU A 39 -3.14 -12.95 -15.81
N ASP A 40 -4.20 -12.17 -15.91
CA ASP A 40 -4.80 -11.77 -17.17
C ASP A 40 -4.23 -10.42 -17.58
N ALA A 41 -3.41 -10.39 -18.62
CA ALA A 41 -2.71 -9.19 -19.06
C ALA A 41 -3.64 -8.04 -19.47
N SER A 42 -4.89 -8.32 -19.77
CA SER A 42 -5.89 -7.31 -20.11
C SER A 42 -6.49 -6.60 -18.89
N LEU A 43 -6.21 -7.10 -17.69
CA LEU A 43 -6.76 -6.58 -16.44
C LEU A 43 -5.65 -6.16 -15.49
N SER A 44 -5.86 -5.02 -14.83
CA SER A 44 -5.03 -4.55 -13.72
C SER A 44 -5.82 -4.58 -12.43
N ARG A 45 -5.14 -4.84 -11.34
CA ARG A 45 -5.66 -4.79 -9.98
C ARG A 45 -5.09 -3.57 -9.28
N MET A 46 -5.97 -2.76 -8.71
CA MET A 46 -5.59 -1.56 -7.97
C MET A 46 -6.10 -1.66 -6.54
N THR A 47 -5.30 -1.25 -5.58
CA THR A 47 -5.73 -1.07 -4.20
C THR A 47 -5.57 0.39 -3.84
N ILE A 48 -6.66 1.02 -3.43
CA ILE A 48 -6.69 2.43 -3.02
C ILE A 48 -7.01 2.48 -1.54
N VAL A 49 -6.19 3.18 -0.77
CA VAL A 49 -6.49 3.47 0.62
C VAL A 49 -6.93 4.93 0.70
N SER A 50 -8.11 5.16 1.24
CA SER A 50 -8.69 6.47 1.40
C SER A 50 -9.29 6.62 2.79
N VAL A 51 -9.32 7.85 3.30
CA VAL A 51 -9.93 8.17 4.59
C VAL A 51 -11.16 9.01 4.34
N GLY A 52 -12.27 8.63 4.93
CA GLY A 52 -13.52 9.36 4.79
C GLY A 52 -14.65 8.68 5.56
N SER A 53 -15.81 9.34 5.56
CA SER A 53 -17.03 8.76 6.13
C SER A 53 -17.57 7.66 5.21
N ASP A 54 -18.46 6.83 5.73
CA ASP A 54 -19.09 5.76 4.95
C ASP A 54 -19.84 6.33 3.74
N ASP A 55 -20.46 7.50 3.89
CA ASP A 55 -21.17 8.18 2.80
C ASP A 55 -20.22 8.58 1.67
N VAL A 56 -19.05 9.11 2.01
CA VAL A 56 -18.03 9.50 1.03
C VAL A 56 -17.52 8.28 0.28
N ILE A 57 -17.25 7.20 1.01
CA ILE A 57 -16.75 5.96 0.40
C ILE A 57 -17.80 5.34 -0.52
N GLU A 58 -19.07 5.37 -0.13
CA GLU A 58 -20.16 4.91 -0.99
C GLU A 58 -20.21 5.71 -2.29
N GLN A 59 -20.06 7.03 -2.21
CA GLN A 59 -20.02 7.88 -3.40
C GLN A 59 -18.82 7.56 -4.28
N ILE A 60 -17.65 7.38 -3.70
CA ILE A 60 -16.44 6.98 -4.43
C ILE A 60 -16.69 5.68 -5.20
N THR A 61 -17.26 4.68 -4.54
CA THR A 61 -17.57 3.39 -5.16
C THR A 61 -18.54 3.55 -6.34
N LYS A 62 -19.58 4.35 -6.17
CA LYS A 62 -20.54 4.64 -7.23
C LYS A 62 -19.89 5.32 -8.43
N HIS A 63 -19.03 6.30 -8.19
CA HIS A 63 -18.34 7.01 -9.26
C HIS A 63 -17.34 6.12 -9.99
N LEU A 64 -16.60 5.29 -9.26
CA LEU A 64 -15.70 4.32 -9.88
C LEU A 64 -16.44 3.35 -10.80
N ASN A 65 -17.59 2.85 -10.37
CA ASN A 65 -18.40 1.93 -11.18
C ASN A 65 -18.93 2.55 -12.46
N ARG A 66 -18.95 3.87 -12.57
CA ARG A 66 -19.39 4.57 -13.80
C ARG A 66 -18.29 4.71 -14.85
N LEU A 67 -17.04 4.49 -14.46
CA LEU A 67 -15.93 4.55 -15.41
C LEU A 67 -15.95 3.29 -16.30
N ILE A 68 -15.85 3.49 -17.60
CA ILE A 68 -15.91 2.39 -18.57
C ILE A 68 -14.80 1.36 -18.31
N GLU A 69 -13.62 1.81 -17.97
CA GLU A 69 -12.45 0.95 -17.75
C GLU A 69 -12.55 0.14 -16.46
N VAL A 70 -13.42 0.52 -15.53
CA VAL A 70 -13.58 -0.17 -14.23
C VAL A 70 -14.52 -1.36 -14.42
N VAL A 71 -13.99 -2.55 -14.17
CA VAL A 71 -14.73 -3.80 -14.29
C VAL A 71 -15.47 -4.12 -13.01
N LYS A 72 -14.82 -3.96 -11.86
CA LYS A 72 -15.42 -4.24 -10.57
C LYS A 72 -14.72 -3.49 -9.44
N VAL A 73 -15.49 -3.13 -8.42
CA VAL A 73 -15.01 -2.42 -7.22
C VAL A 73 -15.53 -3.13 -5.99
N VAL A 74 -14.70 -3.26 -4.96
CA VAL A 74 -15.14 -3.74 -3.65
C VAL A 74 -14.43 -2.97 -2.55
N ASP A 75 -15.16 -2.63 -1.50
CA ASP A 75 -14.58 -2.11 -0.27
C ASP A 75 -14.20 -3.32 0.61
N LEU A 76 -12.92 -3.60 0.70
CA LEU A 76 -12.42 -4.74 1.46
C LEU A 76 -12.68 -4.61 2.95
N THR A 77 -12.78 -3.38 3.45
CA THR A 77 -13.01 -3.13 4.89
C THR A 77 -14.41 -3.53 5.36
N GLU A 78 -15.34 -3.80 4.45
CA GLU A 78 -16.67 -4.32 4.78
C GLU A 78 -16.67 -5.80 5.19
N GLY A 79 -15.54 -6.48 5.13
CA GLY A 79 -15.39 -7.89 5.50
C GLY A 79 -13.97 -8.20 5.93
N ASP A 80 -13.67 -9.48 6.04
CA ASP A 80 -12.32 -9.92 6.38
C ASP A 80 -11.40 -9.81 5.18
N TYR A 81 -10.24 -9.24 5.39
CA TYR A 81 -9.27 -9.01 4.32
C TYR A 81 -7.84 -9.16 4.83
N ILE A 82 -6.91 -9.27 3.87
CA ILE A 82 -5.48 -9.27 4.13
C ILE A 82 -4.90 -8.05 3.41
N GLU A 83 -4.12 -7.27 4.14
CA GLU A 83 -3.38 -6.13 3.60
C GLU A 83 -1.89 -6.37 3.82
N ARG A 84 -1.10 -6.10 2.81
CA ARG A 84 0.37 -6.15 2.92
C ARG A 84 0.96 -4.98 2.15
N GLU A 85 2.05 -4.46 2.72
CA GLU A 85 2.81 -3.37 2.14
C GLU A 85 4.29 -3.72 2.25
N LEU A 86 5.08 -3.33 1.27
CA LEU A 86 6.53 -3.45 1.28
C LEU A 86 7.14 -2.09 1.59
N MET A 87 8.12 -2.08 2.49
CA MET A 87 8.93 -0.90 2.77
C MET A 87 10.41 -1.22 2.58
N LEU A 88 11.12 -0.30 1.92
CA LEU A 88 12.58 -0.28 1.88
C LEU A 88 13.00 0.95 2.66
N ILE A 89 13.79 0.75 3.70
CA ILE A 89 14.24 1.85 4.54
C ILE A 89 15.76 1.80 4.66
N LYS A 90 16.39 2.92 4.32
CA LYS A 90 17.84 3.08 4.43
C LYS A 90 18.14 3.84 5.71
N LEU A 91 18.99 3.28 6.53
CA LEU A 91 19.32 3.80 7.85
C LEU A 91 20.82 3.99 7.97
N ARG A 92 21.19 5.09 8.64
CA ARG A 92 22.56 5.26 9.06
C ARG A 92 22.86 4.20 10.13
N ALA A 93 23.95 3.46 9.92
CA ALA A 93 24.32 2.36 10.79
C ALA A 93 25.82 2.39 11.05
N VAL A 94 26.23 3.16 12.07
CA VAL A 94 27.61 3.32 12.48
C VAL A 94 27.78 2.96 13.96
N GLY A 95 28.88 2.32 14.27
CA GLY A 95 29.23 1.98 15.65
C GLY A 95 28.19 1.07 16.29
N LYS A 96 27.74 1.47 17.48
CA LYS A 96 26.75 0.70 18.27
C LYS A 96 25.36 0.65 17.61
N GLU A 97 25.05 1.60 16.75
CA GLU A 97 23.77 1.63 16.04
C GLU A 97 23.57 0.40 15.15
N ARG A 98 24.66 -0.19 14.66
CA ARG A 98 24.60 -1.35 13.76
C ARG A 98 23.93 -2.56 14.42
N GLU A 99 24.32 -2.87 15.64
CA GLU A 99 23.73 -3.99 16.38
C GLU A 99 22.29 -3.72 16.77
N GLU A 100 22.02 -2.48 17.19
CA GLU A 100 20.67 -2.04 17.53
C GLU A 100 19.71 -2.19 16.35
N LEU A 101 20.12 -1.72 15.17
CA LEU A 101 19.30 -1.80 13.97
C LEU A 101 19.12 -3.24 13.49
N LYS A 102 20.13 -4.07 13.62
CA LYS A 102 20.02 -5.49 13.31
C LYS A 102 18.99 -6.17 14.22
N ARG A 103 19.04 -5.85 15.52
CA ARG A 103 18.07 -6.38 16.49
C ARG A 103 16.65 -5.91 16.15
N MET A 104 16.49 -4.64 15.79
CA MET A 104 15.17 -4.10 15.39
C MET A 104 14.65 -4.80 14.14
N ALA A 105 15.50 -5.02 13.15
CA ALA A 105 15.12 -5.76 11.95
C ALA A 105 14.64 -7.16 12.30
N ASP A 106 15.34 -7.87 13.18
CA ASP A 106 14.95 -9.23 13.60
C ASP A 106 13.63 -9.23 14.37
N ILE A 107 13.43 -8.27 15.28
CA ILE A 107 12.17 -8.15 16.05
C ILE A 107 10.98 -7.98 15.12
N PHE A 108 11.09 -7.13 14.11
CA PHE A 108 10.03 -6.86 13.15
C PHE A 108 10.01 -7.83 11.97
N ARG A 109 10.89 -8.83 11.98
CA ARG A 109 11.03 -9.83 10.91
C ARG A 109 11.35 -9.21 9.55
N GLY A 110 12.14 -8.15 9.58
CA GLY A 110 12.68 -7.54 8.39
C GLY A 110 13.97 -8.21 7.96
N ARG A 111 14.45 -7.84 6.79
CA ARG A 111 15.70 -8.35 6.23
C ARG A 111 16.64 -7.18 5.93
N ILE A 112 17.89 -7.33 6.29
CA ILE A 112 18.92 -6.40 5.86
C ILE A 112 19.37 -6.86 4.47
N ILE A 113 19.05 -6.08 3.45
CA ILE A 113 19.29 -6.45 2.04
C ILE A 113 20.49 -5.76 1.43
N ASP A 114 20.99 -4.71 2.08
CA ASP A 114 22.20 -4.01 1.64
C ASP A 114 22.96 -3.51 2.86
N VAL A 115 24.27 -3.64 2.82
CA VAL A 115 25.17 -3.28 3.92
C VAL A 115 26.36 -2.52 3.36
N THR A 116 26.63 -1.34 3.95
CA THR A 116 27.88 -0.63 3.77
C THR A 116 28.52 -0.37 5.14
N GLU A 117 29.67 0.25 5.18
CA GLU A 117 30.29 0.62 6.46
C GLU A 117 29.43 1.58 7.29
N ARG A 118 28.56 2.34 6.64
CA ARG A 118 27.78 3.41 7.27
C ARG A 118 26.29 3.24 7.20
N THR A 119 25.80 2.29 6.39
CA THR A 119 24.37 2.17 6.14
C THR A 119 23.89 0.73 6.14
N TYR A 120 22.64 0.55 6.54
CA TYR A 120 21.85 -0.64 6.28
C TYR A 120 20.62 -0.24 5.45
N THR A 121 20.27 -1.06 4.48
CA THR A 121 18.96 -0.99 3.85
C THR A 121 18.15 -2.20 4.30
N ILE A 122 17.01 -1.96 4.90
CA ILE A 122 16.13 -2.99 5.46
C ILE A 122 14.86 -3.09 4.63
N GLU A 123 14.51 -4.33 4.28
CA GLU A 123 13.23 -4.67 3.64
C GLU A 123 12.28 -5.16 4.71
N LEU A 124 11.08 -4.57 4.77
CA LEU A 124 10.06 -4.95 5.73
C LEU A 124 8.71 -5.08 5.05
N THR A 125 8.02 -6.18 5.31
CA THR A 125 6.69 -6.44 4.77
C THR A 125 5.70 -6.66 5.91
N GLY A 126 4.52 -6.07 5.79
CA GLY A 126 3.46 -6.22 6.76
C GLY A 126 2.29 -5.31 6.45
N ASN A 127 1.36 -5.17 7.39
CA ASN A 127 0.33 -4.15 7.27
C ASN A 127 0.91 -2.77 7.58
N ALA A 128 0.17 -1.71 7.28
CA ALA A 128 0.63 -0.34 7.47
C ALA A 128 1.03 -0.07 8.92
N GLY A 129 0.29 -0.61 9.88
CA GLY A 129 0.59 -0.43 11.30
C GLY A 129 1.94 -0.99 11.72
N LYS A 130 2.33 -2.14 11.17
CA LYS A 130 3.64 -2.73 11.43
C LYS A 130 4.77 -1.86 10.89
N LEU A 131 4.62 -1.34 9.66
CA LEU A 131 5.62 -0.49 9.04
C LEU A 131 5.75 0.84 9.79
N ASP A 132 4.63 1.42 10.19
CA ASP A 132 4.61 2.64 11.00
C ASP A 132 5.29 2.43 12.35
N ALA A 133 5.04 1.29 12.99
CA ALA A 133 5.65 0.94 14.26
C ALA A 133 7.18 0.81 14.14
N PHE A 134 7.67 0.24 13.05
CA PHE A 134 9.11 0.17 12.80
C PHE A 134 9.74 1.56 12.67
N ILE A 135 9.10 2.45 11.90
CA ILE A 135 9.58 3.82 11.72
C ILE A 135 9.62 4.57 13.06
N GLN A 136 8.63 4.34 13.92
CA GLN A 136 8.59 4.96 15.23
C GLN A 136 9.63 4.38 16.21
N ALA A 137 9.98 3.11 16.05
CA ALA A 137 10.92 2.42 16.93
C ALA A 137 12.37 2.78 16.63
N VAL A 138 12.69 3.17 15.39
CA VAL A 138 14.06 3.61 15.05
C VAL A 138 14.24 5.10 15.30
N ASP A 139 15.47 5.52 15.54
CA ASP A 139 15.79 6.94 15.68
C ASP A 139 15.56 7.65 14.34
N ARG A 140 14.70 8.67 14.36
CA ARG A 140 14.40 9.45 13.15
C ARG A 140 15.62 10.06 12.50
N ALA A 141 16.58 10.47 13.31
CA ALA A 141 17.84 11.05 12.82
C ALA A 141 18.66 10.04 12.01
N SER A 142 18.43 8.75 12.22
CA SER A 142 19.11 7.68 11.48
C SER A 142 18.46 7.35 10.14
N ILE A 143 17.23 7.78 9.90
CA ILE A 143 16.51 7.50 8.65
C ILE A 143 17.06 8.38 7.55
N LEU A 144 17.67 7.77 6.53
CA LEU A 144 18.20 8.46 5.37
C LEU A 144 17.18 8.55 4.23
N GLU A 145 16.43 7.48 4.02
CA GLU A 145 15.49 7.38 2.92
C GLU A 145 14.47 6.30 3.20
N THR A 146 13.21 6.54 2.87
CA THR A 146 12.12 5.58 3.03
C THR A 146 11.33 5.47 1.74
N VAL A 147 11.13 4.23 1.27
CA VAL A 147 10.28 3.93 0.13
C VAL A 147 9.19 2.97 0.60
N ARG A 148 7.94 3.32 0.33
CA ARG A 148 6.78 2.46 0.64
C ARG A 148 5.95 2.25 -0.61
N THR A 149 5.47 1.02 -0.79
CA THR A 149 4.61 0.71 -1.94
C THR A 149 3.17 1.19 -1.73
N GLY A 150 2.74 1.33 -0.49
CA GLY A 150 1.32 1.39 -0.17
C GLY A 150 0.74 -0.01 -0.02
N GLY A 151 -0.43 -0.11 0.59
CA GLY A 151 -1.06 -1.38 0.89
C GLY A 151 -1.69 -2.05 -0.32
N SER A 152 -1.40 -3.33 -0.50
CA SER A 152 -2.14 -4.19 -1.43
C SER A 152 -3.09 -5.04 -0.62
N GLY A 153 -4.35 -5.16 -1.07
CA GLY A 153 -5.38 -5.86 -0.32
C GLY A 153 -6.07 -6.95 -1.11
N VAL A 154 -6.46 -7.99 -0.39
CA VAL A 154 -7.24 -9.11 -0.93
C VAL A 154 -8.22 -9.59 0.13
N GLY A 155 -9.42 -10.00 -0.29
CA GLY A 155 -10.39 -10.60 0.62
C GLY A 155 -9.91 -11.93 1.16
N ARG A 156 -10.34 -12.29 2.35
CA ARG A 156 -9.97 -13.57 2.96
C ARG A 156 -10.85 -14.71 2.43
N GLY A 157 -10.26 -15.90 2.39
CA GLY A 157 -10.97 -17.12 2.02
C GLY A 157 -11.48 -17.10 0.60
N GLU A 158 -12.77 -17.38 0.44
CA GLU A 158 -13.41 -17.48 -0.87
C GLU A 158 -13.90 -16.13 -1.44
N ARG A 159 -13.72 -15.06 -0.69
CA ARG A 159 -14.08 -13.70 -1.12
C ARG A 159 -13.10 -13.22 -2.17
N ILE A 160 -13.53 -13.15 -3.41
CA ILE A 160 -12.67 -12.80 -4.55
C ILE A 160 -13.25 -11.64 -5.36
N LEU A 161 -12.36 -10.89 -6.00
CA LEU A 161 -12.71 -9.83 -6.94
C LEU A 161 -12.35 -10.30 -8.35
N ARG A 162 -13.36 -10.63 -9.14
CA ARG A 162 -13.18 -11.07 -10.52
C ARG A 162 -14.34 -10.62 -11.39
N VAL A 163 -14.15 -10.75 -12.69
CA VAL A 163 -15.17 -10.45 -13.68
C VAL A 163 -16.37 -11.37 -13.53
#